data_bcf9e43216648e753803c75f4ad3ea06
#
_entry.id   bcf9e43216648e753803c75f4ad3ea06
#
_cell.length_a   1.000
_cell.length_b   1.000
_cell.length_c   1.000
_cell.angle_alpha   90.00
_cell.angle_beta   90.00
_cell.angle_gamma   90.00
#
_symmetry.space_group_name_H-M   'P 1'
#
loop_
_entity.id
_entity.type
_entity.pdbx_description
1 polymer ?
#
loop_
_entity_poly.entity_id
_entity_poly.type
_entity_poly.pdbx_seq_one_letter_code
_entity_poly.pdbx_strand_id
1 'polypeptide(L)'
;MKIRLDQYLVQHGLIQSRERAKAMIMSGVVFVNEQKVDKAGEMIKEDAKVEVRGHDIGYVSRGGLKLEKAMQCFPLTPNGKVCMDIGASTGGFTDCMLQNGAVKVYAVDVGYGQLAWKLRTDERVVNMERTNIRSVTPDQLGEPIEFFSVDVSFISLHHIFPVAQAITTPDAMGVCLVKPQFESGREKVGKNGVVRDPATHCEVLHNAMGYAAANGFSVRGLDFSPVKGPEGNIEYLMFVQKSAEPAVLDDSVAKQVVEASHSTLDH
;
A
#
# COMPACT_ATOMS: atom_id res chain seq x y z
N MET A 1 -33.75 12.15 -9.52
CA MET A 1 -33.01 11.19 -10.39
C MET A 1 -31.84 10.61 -9.60
N LYS A 2 -31.21 9.50 -10.05
CA LYS A 2 -29.98 9.01 -9.42
C LYS A 2 -28.81 9.25 -10.39
N ILE A 3 -27.68 9.69 -9.86
CA ILE A 3 -26.45 9.96 -10.60
C ILE A 3 -25.26 9.25 -9.96
N ARG A 4 -24.27 8.89 -10.74
CA ARG A 4 -23.01 8.35 -10.20
C ARG A 4 -22.25 9.44 -9.45
N LEU A 5 -21.69 9.11 -8.30
CA LEU A 5 -20.97 10.05 -7.45
C LEU A 5 -19.77 10.68 -8.18
N ASP A 6 -19.01 9.88 -8.97
CA ASP A 6 -17.89 10.40 -9.76
C ASP A 6 -18.32 11.42 -10.83
N GLN A 7 -19.52 11.25 -11.42
CA GLN A 7 -20.09 12.21 -12.36
C GLN A 7 -20.64 13.44 -11.65
N TYR A 8 -21.34 13.26 -10.54
CA TYR A 8 -21.88 14.35 -9.72
C TYR A 8 -20.80 15.37 -9.34
N LEU A 9 -19.66 14.88 -8.82
CA LEU A 9 -18.55 15.74 -8.37
C LEU A 9 -17.98 16.63 -9.49
N VAL A 10 -17.92 16.09 -10.72
CA VAL A 10 -17.43 16.86 -11.88
C VAL A 10 -18.51 17.83 -12.39
N GLN A 11 -19.76 17.39 -12.52
CA GLN A 11 -20.85 18.23 -13.01
C GLN A 11 -21.13 19.43 -12.11
N HIS A 12 -20.92 19.29 -10.80
CA HIS A 12 -21.10 20.39 -9.84
C HIS A 12 -19.81 21.19 -9.59
N GLY A 13 -18.74 20.96 -10.38
CA GLY A 13 -17.49 21.71 -10.27
C GLY A 13 -16.71 21.48 -8.99
N LEU A 14 -17.04 20.43 -8.23
CA LEU A 14 -16.35 20.10 -7.00
C LEU A 14 -14.97 19.48 -7.25
N ILE A 15 -14.81 18.82 -8.40
CA ILE A 15 -13.54 18.20 -8.83
C ILE A 15 -13.39 18.35 -10.35
N GLN A 16 -12.16 18.54 -10.83
CA GLN A 16 -11.86 18.91 -12.21
C GLN A 16 -12.08 17.78 -13.24
N SER A 17 -11.92 16.50 -12.84
CA SER A 17 -12.08 15.37 -13.76
C SER A 17 -12.67 14.14 -13.08
N ARG A 18 -13.29 13.24 -13.88
CA ARG A 18 -13.84 11.98 -13.35
C ARG A 18 -12.77 11.05 -12.77
N GLU A 19 -11.57 11.05 -13.32
CA GLU A 19 -10.46 10.26 -12.80
C GLU A 19 -10.05 10.78 -11.42
N ARG A 20 -9.96 12.09 -11.29
CA ARG A 20 -9.67 12.74 -10.01
C ARG A 20 -10.79 12.53 -9.00
N ALA A 21 -12.05 12.59 -9.42
CA ALA A 21 -13.20 12.29 -8.58
C ALA A 21 -13.14 10.85 -8.04
N LYS A 22 -12.80 9.88 -8.88
CA LYS A 22 -12.61 8.49 -8.43
C LYS A 22 -11.51 8.37 -7.39
N ALA A 23 -10.35 8.99 -7.61
CA ALA A 23 -9.24 8.97 -6.66
C ALA A 23 -9.65 9.56 -5.31
N MET A 24 -10.32 10.72 -5.30
CA MET A 24 -10.78 11.38 -4.08
C MET A 24 -11.87 10.61 -3.34
N ILE A 25 -12.81 9.98 -4.06
CA ILE A 25 -13.80 9.09 -3.44
C ILE A 25 -13.08 7.90 -2.77
N MET A 26 -12.19 7.24 -3.50
CA MET A 26 -11.44 6.08 -3.00
C MET A 26 -10.45 6.45 -1.88
N SER A 27 -10.01 7.70 -1.80
CA SER A 27 -9.22 8.19 -0.66
C SER A 27 -10.09 8.42 0.60
N GLY A 28 -11.41 8.37 0.45
CA GLY A 28 -12.35 8.50 1.56
C GLY A 28 -12.51 9.92 2.09
N VAL A 29 -12.27 10.92 1.25
CA VAL A 29 -12.48 12.35 1.57
C VAL A 29 -13.84 12.86 1.09
N VAL A 30 -14.64 12.02 0.42
CA VAL A 30 -15.95 12.38 -0.08
C VAL A 30 -17.05 11.85 0.86
N PHE A 31 -17.97 12.72 1.24
CA PHE A 31 -19.08 12.44 2.12
C PHE A 31 -20.40 12.73 1.39
N VAL A 32 -21.37 11.83 1.53
CA VAL A 32 -22.72 11.98 1.01
C VAL A 32 -23.69 11.89 2.19
N ASN A 33 -24.45 12.95 2.46
CA ASN A 33 -25.35 13.06 3.63
C ASN A 33 -24.62 12.69 4.94
N GLU A 34 -23.45 13.30 5.17
CA GLU A 34 -22.56 13.09 6.32
C GLU A 34 -21.91 11.68 6.40
N GLN A 35 -22.22 10.77 5.49
CA GLN A 35 -21.63 9.43 5.44
C GLN A 35 -20.48 9.40 4.45
N LYS A 36 -19.35 8.85 4.89
CA LYS A 36 -18.19 8.62 4.04
C LYS A 36 -18.52 7.61 2.93
N VAL A 37 -18.16 7.94 1.70
CA VAL A 37 -18.31 7.05 0.56
C VAL A 37 -16.93 6.78 -0.06
N ASP A 38 -16.62 5.52 -0.30
CA ASP A 38 -15.35 5.07 -0.89
C ASP A 38 -15.50 4.36 -2.25
N LYS A 39 -16.74 4.22 -2.73
CA LYS A 39 -17.06 3.60 -4.02
C LYS A 39 -17.38 4.65 -5.08
N ALA A 40 -16.45 4.86 -6.02
CA ALA A 40 -16.58 5.87 -7.08
C ALA A 40 -17.83 5.71 -7.96
N GLY A 41 -18.28 4.48 -8.15
CA GLY A 41 -19.48 4.16 -8.93
C GLY A 41 -20.80 4.23 -8.17
N GLU A 42 -20.79 4.64 -6.91
CA GLU A 42 -22.01 4.69 -6.09
C GLU A 42 -23.05 5.62 -6.69
N MET A 43 -24.32 5.16 -6.66
CA MET A 43 -25.44 5.90 -7.19
C MET A 43 -26.10 6.73 -6.08
N ILE A 44 -25.95 8.03 -6.15
CA ILE A 44 -26.51 8.99 -5.20
C ILE A 44 -27.75 9.68 -5.78
N LYS A 45 -28.62 10.25 -4.94
CA LYS A 45 -29.68 11.15 -5.39
C LYS A 45 -29.09 12.49 -5.80
N GLU A 46 -29.64 13.14 -6.82
CA GLU A 46 -29.21 14.46 -7.28
C GLU A 46 -29.33 15.56 -6.21
N ASP A 47 -30.26 15.41 -5.29
CA ASP A 47 -30.46 16.31 -4.16
C ASP A 47 -29.67 15.95 -2.90
N ALA A 48 -28.76 14.97 -2.99
CA ALA A 48 -27.92 14.58 -1.88
C ALA A 48 -26.90 15.69 -1.54
N LYS A 49 -26.69 15.93 -0.24
CA LYS A 49 -25.63 16.83 0.22
C LYS A 49 -24.28 16.10 0.04
N VAL A 50 -23.47 16.56 -0.91
CA VAL A 50 -22.14 16.01 -1.18
C VAL A 50 -21.09 17.01 -0.75
N GLU A 51 -20.16 16.56 0.08
CA GLU A 51 -19.05 17.36 0.60
C GLU A 51 -17.73 16.65 0.31
N VAL A 52 -16.72 17.41 -0.06
CA VAL A 52 -15.33 16.95 -0.14
C VAL A 52 -14.60 17.50 1.08
N ARG A 53 -14.24 16.60 2.00
CA ARG A 53 -13.55 16.95 3.25
C ARG A 53 -12.10 16.50 3.16
N GLY A 54 -11.20 17.38 2.81
CA GLY A 54 -9.77 17.11 2.68
C GLY A 54 -9.20 17.68 1.39
N HIS A 55 -7.89 17.57 1.29
CA HIS A 55 -7.15 18.00 0.11
C HIS A 55 -6.97 16.84 -0.85
N ASP A 56 -6.72 17.16 -2.11
CA ASP A 56 -6.25 16.21 -3.08
C ASP A 56 -4.94 15.57 -2.62
N ILE A 57 -4.94 14.25 -2.46
CA ILE A 57 -3.78 13.50 -1.96
C ILE A 57 -2.63 13.38 -2.97
N GLY A 58 -2.79 13.89 -4.21
CA GLY A 58 -1.75 13.83 -5.24
C GLY A 58 -1.62 12.46 -5.94
N TYR A 59 -2.18 11.40 -5.40
CA TYR A 59 -2.06 10.02 -5.89
C TYR A 59 -3.41 9.44 -6.33
N VAL A 60 -3.39 8.37 -7.14
CA VAL A 60 -4.61 7.67 -7.58
C VAL A 60 -5.39 7.00 -6.45
N SER A 61 -4.75 6.73 -5.31
CA SER A 61 -5.37 6.19 -4.10
C SER A 61 -4.56 6.49 -2.84
N ARG A 62 -5.16 6.25 -1.65
CA ARG A 62 -4.51 6.42 -0.33
C ARG A 62 -3.22 5.60 -0.16
N GLY A 63 -3.04 4.54 -0.97
CA GLY A 63 -1.81 3.76 -0.96
C GLY A 63 -0.57 4.62 -1.17
N GLY A 64 -0.65 5.66 -2.03
CA GLY A 64 0.46 6.59 -2.27
C GLY A 64 0.96 7.29 -1.01
N LEU A 65 0.06 7.68 -0.09
CA LEU A 65 0.43 8.31 1.19
C LEU A 65 1.27 7.40 2.09
N LYS A 66 1.05 6.08 2.01
CA LYS A 66 1.81 5.11 2.80
C LYS A 66 3.27 5.05 2.35
N LEU A 67 3.49 4.97 1.03
CA LEU A 67 4.84 4.97 0.46
C LEU A 67 5.52 6.32 0.62
N GLU A 68 4.79 7.42 0.44
CA GLU A 68 5.31 8.78 0.70
C GLU A 68 5.84 8.92 2.13
N LYS A 69 5.05 8.48 3.14
CA LYS A 69 5.52 8.46 4.53
C LYS A 69 6.77 7.61 4.70
N ALA A 70 6.83 6.42 4.10
CA ALA A 70 8.01 5.58 4.18
C ALA A 70 9.26 6.28 3.63
N MET A 71 9.15 7.01 2.50
CA MET A 71 10.25 7.79 1.94
C MET A 71 10.63 9.01 2.79
N GLN A 72 9.72 9.55 3.58
CA GLN A 72 10.01 10.62 4.53
C GLN A 72 10.73 10.11 5.80
N CYS A 73 10.38 8.91 6.25
CA CYS A 73 10.90 8.32 7.48
C CYS A 73 12.20 7.53 7.28
N PHE A 74 12.41 6.98 6.08
CA PHE A 74 13.53 6.07 5.81
C PHE A 74 14.42 6.58 4.66
N PRO A 75 15.74 6.28 4.68
CA PRO A 75 16.67 6.68 3.63
C PRO A 75 16.53 5.78 2.40
N LEU A 76 15.41 5.87 1.71
CA LEU A 76 15.09 5.09 0.51
C LEU A 76 14.53 5.97 -0.60
N THR A 77 14.73 5.57 -1.85
CA THR A 77 14.22 6.30 -3.01
C THR A 77 14.01 5.37 -4.20
N PRO A 78 12.90 5.52 -4.93
CA PRO A 78 12.69 4.86 -6.22
C PRO A 78 13.34 5.61 -7.40
N ASN A 79 13.94 6.77 -7.16
CA ASN A 79 14.48 7.61 -8.23
C ASN A 79 15.55 6.89 -9.07
N GLY A 80 15.36 6.89 -10.38
CA GLY A 80 16.27 6.25 -11.34
C GLY A 80 16.24 4.72 -11.31
N LYS A 81 15.29 4.10 -10.60
CA LYS A 81 15.26 2.65 -10.35
C LYS A 81 14.17 1.94 -11.14
N VAL A 82 14.44 0.65 -11.42
CA VAL A 82 13.43 -0.32 -11.84
C VAL A 82 12.72 -0.83 -10.58
N CYS A 83 11.42 -0.61 -10.54
CA CYS A 83 10.59 -0.86 -9.35
C CYS A 83 9.56 -1.97 -9.59
N MET A 84 9.09 -2.57 -8.50
CA MET A 84 7.92 -3.47 -8.52
C MET A 84 6.95 -3.08 -7.40
N ASP A 85 5.67 -2.99 -7.77
CA ASP A 85 4.54 -2.79 -6.84
C ASP A 85 3.80 -4.13 -6.68
N ILE A 86 4.02 -4.80 -5.56
CA ILE A 86 3.43 -6.10 -5.26
C ILE A 86 2.11 -5.87 -4.50
N GLY A 87 1.00 -6.13 -5.18
CA GLY A 87 -0.34 -5.79 -4.73
C GLY A 87 -0.76 -4.39 -5.18
N ALA A 88 -0.54 -4.10 -6.46
CA ALA A 88 -0.70 -2.76 -7.01
C ALA A 88 -2.13 -2.19 -6.90
N SER A 89 -3.16 -3.04 -6.97
CA SER A 89 -4.58 -2.62 -6.90
C SER A 89 -4.87 -1.46 -7.86
N THR A 90 -5.28 -0.31 -7.33
CA THR A 90 -5.51 0.92 -8.11
C THR A 90 -4.24 1.64 -8.53
N GLY A 91 -3.09 1.27 -7.99
CA GLY A 91 -1.78 1.81 -8.34
C GLY A 91 -1.31 2.97 -7.48
N GLY A 92 -1.74 3.06 -6.23
CA GLY A 92 -1.31 4.15 -5.33
C GLY A 92 0.20 4.17 -5.11
N PHE A 93 0.82 3.02 -4.88
CA PHE A 93 2.27 2.90 -4.72
C PHE A 93 2.98 3.08 -6.07
N THR A 94 2.46 2.49 -7.15
CA THR A 94 2.95 2.70 -8.51
C THR A 94 3.02 4.19 -8.87
N ASP A 95 1.93 4.93 -8.64
CA ASP A 95 1.85 6.37 -8.90
C ASP A 95 2.87 7.15 -8.07
N CYS A 96 3.01 6.80 -6.79
CA CYS A 96 4.00 7.42 -5.90
C CYS A 96 5.43 7.16 -6.39
N MET A 97 5.77 5.94 -6.81
CA MET A 97 7.09 5.62 -7.37
C MET A 97 7.38 6.44 -8.62
N LEU A 98 6.43 6.51 -9.56
CA LEU A 98 6.59 7.27 -10.82
C LEU A 98 6.77 8.76 -10.58
N GLN A 99 6.01 9.36 -9.64
CA GLN A 99 6.14 10.77 -9.27
C GLN A 99 7.48 11.05 -8.58
N ASN A 100 8.09 10.06 -7.95
CA ASN A 100 9.40 10.14 -7.31
C ASN A 100 10.55 9.60 -8.18
N GLY A 101 10.34 9.54 -9.51
CA GLY A 101 11.42 9.36 -10.49
C GLY A 101 11.75 7.90 -10.81
N ALA A 102 10.90 6.92 -10.49
CA ALA A 102 11.07 5.55 -10.99
C ALA A 102 11.10 5.54 -12.52
N VAL A 103 12.05 4.80 -13.10
CA VAL A 103 12.20 4.70 -14.56
C VAL A 103 11.27 3.64 -15.14
N LYS A 104 10.93 2.62 -14.34
CA LYS A 104 9.97 1.58 -14.71
C LYS A 104 9.32 1.01 -13.45
N VAL A 105 8.04 0.65 -13.54
CA VAL A 105 7.31 -0.01 -12.45
C VAL A 105 6.54 -1.21 -12.98
N TYR A 106 6.86 -2.39 -12.47
CA TYR A 106 6.06 -3.60 -12.66
C TYR A 106 4.92 -3.59 -11.62
N ALA A 107 3.69 -3.36 -12.08
CA ALA A 107 2.49 -3.31 -11.24
C ALA A 107 1.83 -4.69 -11.22
N VAL A 108 2.09 -5.48 -10.15
CA VAL A 108 1.66 -6.87 -10.02
C VAL A 108 0.44 -6.95 -9.12
N ASP A 109 -0.65 -7.56 -9.61
CA ASP A 109 -1.87 -7.81 -8.83
C ASP A 109 -2.59 -9.06 -9.31
N VAL A 110 -3.23 -9.78 -8.39
CA VAL A 110 -4.10 -10.93 -8.72
C VAL A 110 -5.43 -10.50 -9.31
N GLY A 111 -5.86 -9.26 -9.04
CA GLY A 111 -7.07 -8.65 -9.56
C GLY A 111 -6.96 -8.27 -11.04
N TYR A 112 -8.06 -7.77 -11.58
CA TYR A 112 -8.15 -7.33 -12.97
C TYR A 112 -8.97 -6.04 -13.10
N GLY A 113 -8.49 -5.15 -13.98
CA GLY A 113 -9.19 -3.91 -14.30
C GLY A 113 -9.19 -2.86 -13.18
N GLN A 114 -8.36 -3.02 -12.16
CA GLN A 114 -8.29 -2.12 -11.00
C GLN A 114 -7.30 -0.97 -11.20
N LEU A 115 -6.19 -1.22 -11.90
CA LEU A 115 -5.14 -0.23 -12.11
C LEU A 115 -5.70 1.01 -12.80
N ALA A 116 -5.44 2.20 -12.27
CA ALA A 116 -5.95 3.46 -12.79
C ALA A 116 -5.52 3.67 -14.24
N TRP A 117 -6.42 4.22 -15.07
CA TRP A 117 -6.19 4.36 -16.51
C TRP A 117 -4.91 5.12 -16.85
N LYS A 118 -4.61 6.21 -16.14
CA LYS A 118 -3.38 6.97 -16.35
C LYS A 118 -2.10 6.15 -16.17
N LEU A 119 -2.12 5.18 -15.25
CA LEU A 119 -0.99 4.28 -15.00
C LEU A 119 -0.93 3.17 -16.03
N ARG A 120 -2.08 2.67 -16.43
CA ARG A 120 -2.21 1.64 -17.47
C ARG A 120 -1.69 2.11 -18.85
N THR A 121 -1.72 3.41 -19.09
CA THR A 121 -1.26 4.04 -20.33
C THR A 121 0.11 4.72 -20.20
N ASP A 122 0.75 4.69 -19.04
CA ASP A 122 2.09 5.21 -18.84
C ASP A 122 3.12 4.18 -19.35
N GLU A 123 3.97 4.59 -20.28
CA GLU A 123 4.99 3.73 -20.92
C GLU A 123 6.00 3.13 -19.93
N ARG A 124 6.14 3.74 -18.76
CA ARG A 124 7.01 3.26 -17.68
C ARG A 124 6.35 2.15 -16.86
N VAL A 125 5.06 1.87 -17.05
CA VAL A 125 4.32 0.86 -16.27
C VAL A 125 4.14 -0.42 -17.04
N VAL A 126 4.62 -1.51 -16.48
CA VAL A 126 4.32 -2.87 -16.95
C VAL A 126 3.16 -3.41 -16.13
N ASN A 127 1.97 -3.44 -16.73
CA ASN A 127 0.77 -3.95 -16.06
C ASN A 127 0.77 -5.47 -16.02
N MET A 128 0.91 -6.04 -14.81
CA MET A 128 0.88 -7.47 -14.53
C MET A 128 -0.36 -7.85 -13.69
N GLU A 129 -1.53 -7.46 -14.14
CA GLU A 129 -2.80 -7.92 -13.55
C GLU A 129 -3.04 -9.41 -13.80
N ARG A 130 -3.92 -10.06 -13.00
CA ARG A 130 -4.16 -11.52 -12.98
C ARG A 130 -2.90 -12.34 -12.72
N THR A 131 -1.94 -11.74 -12.04
CA THR A 131 -0.66 -12.37 -11.76
C THR A 131 -0.49 -12.61 -10.27
N ASN A 132 -0.29 -13.87 -9.89
CA ASN A 132 0.09 -14.20 -8.53
C ASN A 132 1.59 -13.99 -8.38
N ILE A 133 2.01 -13.11 -7.47
CA ILE A 133 3.42 -12.83 -7.26
C ILE A 133 4.25 -14.09 -7.00
N ARG A 134 3.69 -15.10 -6.36
CA ARG A 134 4.39 -16.38 -6.09
C ARG A 134 4.78 -17.15 -7.37
N SER A 135 4.19 -16.83 -8.50
CA SER A 135 4.54 -17.43 -9.79
C SER A 135 5.46 -16.56 -10.65
N VAL A 136 5.82 -15.37 -10.18
CA VAL A 136 6.73 -14.50 -10.91
C VAL A 136 8.17 -15.00 -10.77
N THR A 137 8.84 -15.13 -11.91
CA THR A 137 10.24 -15.58 -11.99
C THR A 137 11.11 -14.50 -12.65
N PRO A 138 12.43 -14.50 -12.44
CA PRO A 138 13.34 -13.55 -13.08
C PRO A 138 13.20 -13.51 -14.61
N ASP A 139 12.96 -14.66 -15.24
CA ASP A 139 12.85 -14.77 -16.70
C ASP A 139 11.62 -14.05 -17.29
N GLN A 140 10.62 -13.75 -16.47
CA GLN A 140 9.43 -12.99 -16.86
C GLN A 140 9.65 -11.48 -16.79
N LEU A 141 10.76 -11.04 -16.19
CA LEU A 141 11.13 -9.64 -16.02
C LEU A 141 12.27 -9.33 -16.99
N GLY A 142 12.23 -8.15 -17.60
CA GLY A 142 13.29 -7.73 -18.53
C GLY A 142 14.60 -7.38 -17.84
N GLU A 143 14.53 -7.05 -16.54
CA GLU A 143 15.65 -6.65 -15.69
C GLU A 143 15.34 -6.94 -14.21
N PRO A 144 16.38 -7.09 -13.35
CA PRO A 144 16.16 -7.30 -11.91
C PRO A 144 15.61 -6.03 -11.26
N ILE A 145 14.84 -6.24 -10.19
CA ILE A 145 14.19 -5.17 -9.43
C ILE A 145 15.15 -4.55 -8.42
N GLU A 146 15.24 -3.22 -8.44
CA GLU A 146 16.12 -2.45 -7.55
C GLU A 146 15.37 -1.87 -6.35
N PHE A 147 14.04 -1.65 -6.50
CA PHE A 147 13.17 -1.16 -5.45
C PHE A 147 11.81 -1.87 -5.53
N PHE A 148 11.26 -2.29 -4.40
CA PHE A 148 9.93 -2.90 -4.39
C PHE A 148 9.06 -2.40 -3.24
N SER A 149 7.76 -2.43 -3.46
CA SER A 149 6.74 -2.26 -2.41
C SER A 149 5.87 -3.49 -2.29
N VAL A 150 5.34 -3.73 -1.10
CA VAL A 150 4.41 -4.83 -0.83
C VAL A 150 3.20 -4.30 -0.07
N ASP A 151 2.03 -4.32 -0.73
CA ASP A 151 0.72 -4.00 -0.13
C ASP A 151 -0.29 -5.09 -0.49
N VAL A 152 -0.06 -6.30 0.00
CA VAL A 152 -0.92 -7.47 -0.29
C VAL A 152 -1.98 -7.69 0.78
N SER A 153 -3.06 -8.38 0.41
CA SER A 153 -4.14 -8.78 1.32
C SER A 153 -4.35 -10.29 1.28
N PHE A 154 -4.75 -10.85 2.42
CA PHE A 154 -5.06 -12.29 2.58
C PHE A 154 -3.89 -13.25 2.36
N ILE A 155 -2.67 -12.76 2.45
CA ILE A 155 -1.43 -13.53 2.34
C ILE A 155 -0.38 -12.95 3.28
N SER A 156 0.41 -13.80 3.92
CA SER A 156 1.53 -13.39 4.78
C SER A 156 2.76 -13.01 3.95
N LEU A 157 3.54 -12.06 4.45
CA LEU A 157 4.85 -11.66 3.92
C LEU A 157 5.84 -12.84 3.86
N HIS A 158 5.64 -13.87 4.70
CA HIS A 158 6.41 -15.11 4.64
C HIS A 158 6.44 -15.72 3.23
N HIS A 159 5.35 -15.60 2.46
CA HIS A 159 5.26 -16.11 1.08
C HIS A 159 5.77 -15.13 0.02
N ILE A 160 6.00 -13.88 0.38
CA ILE A 160 6.44 -12.83 -0.54
C ILE A 160 7.97 -12.75 -0.59
N PHE A 161 8.64 -12.81 0.56
CA PHE A 161 10.10 -12.65 0.64
C PHE A 161 10.91 -13.64 -0.20
N PRO A 162 10.55 -14.95 -0.32
CA PRO A 162 11.28 -15.86 -1.21
C PRO A 162 11.29 -15.39 -2.68
N VAL A 163 10.16 -14.84 -3.15
CA VAL A 163 10.07 -14.31 -4.52
C VAL A 163 10.86 -13.00 -4.64
N ALA A 164 10.68 -12.07 -3.71
CA ALA A 164 11.43 -10.82 -3.68
C ALA A 164 12.96 -11.09 -3.69
N GLN A 165 13.42 -12.10 -2.93
CA GLN A 165 14.81 -12.51 -2.93
C GLN A 165 15.31 -12.95 -4.31
N ALA A 166 14.49 -13.69 -5.05
CA ALA A 166 14.87 -14.25 -6.35
C ALA A 166 14.91 -13.20 -7.47
N ILE A 167 14.05 -12.16 -7.43
CA ILE A 167 13.86 -11.20 -8.53
C ILE A 167 14.60 -9.87 -8.34
N THR A 168 15.23 -9.65 -7.18
CA THR A 168 15.83 -8.34 -6.84
C THR A 168 17.35 -8.33 -6.99
N THR A 169 17.91 -7.15 -7.22
CA THR A 169 19.37 -6.90 -7.18
C THR A 169 19.95 -7.17 -5.80
N PRO A 170 21.28 -7.37 -5.67
CA PRO A 170 21.93 -7.66 -4.37
C PRO A 170 21.79 -6.56 -3.32
N ASP A 171 21.54 -5.33 -3.72
CA ASP A 171 21.41 -4.13 -2.88
C ASP A 171 19.98 -3.55 -2.87
N ALA A 172 19.02 -4.29 -3.41
CA ALA A 172 17.64 -3.85 -3.53
C ALA A 172 17.03 -3.39 -2.20
N MET A 173 16.25 -2.34 -2.28
CA MET A 173 15.48 -1.79 -1.15
C MET A 173 14.00 -2.10 -1.31
N GLY A 174 13.28 -2.22 -0.21
CA GLY A 174 11.84 -2.43 -0.26
C GLY A 174 11.10 -1.85 0.93
N VAL A 175 9.81 -1.57 0.71
CA VAL A 175 8.85 -1.20 1.75
C VAL A 175 7.74 -2.23 1.78
N CYS A 176 7.58 -2.91 2.91
CA CYS A 176 6.52 -3.89 3.10
C CYS A 176 5.49 -3.36 4.10
N LEU A 177 4.21 -3.39 3.73
CA LEU A 177 3.13 -3.21 4.67
C LEU A 177 2.95 -4.49 5.48
N VAL A 178 3.16 -4.38 6.79
CA VAL A 178 2.85 -5.44 7.74
C VAL A 178 1.43 -5.22 8.25
N LYS A 179 0.55 -6.17 7.95
CA LYS A 179 -0.87 -6.09 8.27
C LYS A 179 -1.22 -7.14 9.33
N PRO A 180 -1.44 -6.75 10.59
CA PRO A 180 -1.70 -7.69 11.68
C PRO A 180 -2.82 -8.69 11.38
N GLN A 181 -3.87 -8.27 10.70
CA GLN A 181 -5.00 -9.11 10.35
C GLN A 181 -4.69 -10.25 9.36
N PHE A 182 -3.56 -10.19 8.65
CA PHE A 182 -3.13 -11.22 7.70
C PHE A 182 -1.87 -11.97 8.17
N GLU A 183 -1.24 -11.49 9.23
CA GLU A 183 -0.02 -12.08 9.79
C GLU A 183 -0.27 -12.82 11.12
N SER A 184 -1.27 -12.41 11.91
CA SER A 184 -1.68 -13.10 13.12
C SER A 184 -2.57 -14.32 12.82
N GLY A 185 -2.64 -15.28 13.70
CA GLY A 185 -3.61 -16.38 13.63
C GLY A 185 -5.06 -15.87 13.64
N ARG A 186 -5.98 -16.63 13.06
CA ARG A 186 -7.41 -16.27 12.98
C ARG A 186 -8.04 -16.02 14.35
N GLU A 187 -7.56 -16.69 15.40
CA GLU A 187 -7.98 -16.56 16.78
C GLU A 187 -7.68 -15.19 17.40
N LYS A 188 -6.70 -14.47 16.84
CA LYS A 188 -6.31 -13.11 17.28
C LYS A 188 -7.04 -11.99 16.52
N VAL A 189 -7.79 -12.35 15.47
CA VAL A 189 -8.56 -11.40 14.68
C VAL A 189 -9.94 -11.23 15.30
N GLY A 190 -10.24 -10.04 15.80
CA GLY A 190 -11.50 -9.70 16.45
C GLY A 190 -12.68 -9.51 15.48
N LYS A 191 -13.80 -9.05 16.03
CA LYS A 191 -14.97 -8.68 15.23
C LYS A 191 -14.59 -7.69 14.12
N ASN A 192 -15.20 -7.84 12.96
CA ASN A 192 -14.97 -7.03 11.77
C ASN A 192 -13.56 -7.14 11.17
N GLY A 193 -12.81 -8.19 11.48
CA GLY A 193 -11.48 -8.41 10.91
C GLY A 193 -10.39 -7.49 11.47
N VAL A 194 -10.59 -6.92 12.67
CA VAL A 194 -9.65 -5.97 13.28
C VAL A 194 -8.85 -6.60 14.40
N VAL A 195 -7.53 -6.49 14.34
CA VAL A 195 -6.61 -6.81 15.44
C VAL A 195 -6.37 -5.54 16.26
N ARG A 196 -6.65 -5.60 17.56
CA ARG A 196 -6.57 -4.43 18.46
C ARG A 196 -5.52 -4.58 19.56
N ASP A 197 -5.10 -5.80 19.85
CA ASP A 197 -4.17 -6.08 20.92
C ASP A 197 -2.74 -5.65 20.58
N PRO A 198 -2.14 -4.70 21.30
CA PRO A 198 -0.77 -4.23 21.03
C PRO A 198 0.28 -5.35 21.13
N ALA A 199 0.07 -6.34 22.01
CA ALA A 199 1.00 -7.46 22.14
C ALA A 199 1.00 -8.32 20.87
N THR A 200 -0.17 -8.52 20.26
CA THR A 200 -0.31 -9.19 18.96
C THR A 200 0.38 -8.39 17.84
N HIS A 201 0.28 -7.05 17.85
CA HIS A 201 0.99 -6.22 16.88
C HIS A 201 2.51 -6.36 17.02
N CYS A 202 3.05 -6.37 18.24
CA CYS A 202 4.48 -6.59 18.49
C CYS A 202 4.94 -7.97 17.99
N GLU A 203 4.18 -9.03 18.28
CA GLU A 203 4.47 -10.39 17.80
C GLU A 203 4.48 -10.46 16.26
N VAL A 204 3.50 -9.84 15.61
CA VAL A 204 3.43 -9.78 14.15
C VAL A 204 4.63 -9.07 13.54
N LEU A 205 5.06 -7.95 14.11
CA LEU A 205 6.25 -7.23 13.66
C LEU A 205 7.52 -8.06 13.85
N HIS A 206 7.68 -8.72 15.02
CA HIS A 206 8.80 -9.63 15.28
C HIS A 206 8.87 -10.75 14.23
N ASN A 207 7.75 -11.41 13.94
CA ASN A 207 7.67 -12.47 12.94
C ASN A 207 8.00 -11.95 11.52
N ALA A 208 7.44 -10.80 11.13
CA ALA A 208 7.69 -10.19 9.82
C ALA A 208 9.17 -9.84 9.62
N MET A 209 9.83 -9.32 10.65
CA MET A 209 11.28 -9.07 10.64
C MET A 209 12.06 -10.39 10.46
N GLY A 210 11.65 -11.45 11.14
CA GLY A 210 12.22 -12.79 10.99
C GLY A 210 12.08 -13.34 9.57
N TYR A 211 10.91 -13.15 8.93
CA TYR A 211 10.70 -13.58 7.55
C TYR A 211 11.63 -12.84 6.57
N ALA A 212 11.83 -11.54 6.76
CA ALA A 212 12.74 -10.75 5.95
C ALA A 212 14.18 -11.27 6.08
N ALA A 213 14.67 -11.43 7.31
CA ALA A 213 16.04 -11.90 7.58
C ALA A 213 16.30 -13.30 7.04
N ALA A 214 15.35 -14.23 7.21
CA ALA A 214 15.47 -15.60 6.71
C ALA A 214 15.57 -15.66 5.17
N ASN A 215 15.20 -14.58 4.47
CA ASN A 215 15.25 -14.48 3.00
C ASN A 215 16.28 -13.47 2.49
N GLY A 216 17.28 -13.13 3.29
CA GLY A 216 18.40 -12.29 2.86
C GLY A 216 18.13 -10.79 2.88
N PHE A 217 17.13 -10.33 3.64
CA PHE A 217 16.84 -8.91 3.82
C PHE A 217 17.10 -8.45 5.25
N SER A 218 17.92 -7.42 5.42
CA SER A 218 18.02 -6.69 6.68
C SER A 218 16.80 -5.78 6.86
N VAL A 219 16.22 -5.75 8.05
CA VAL A 219 15.23 -4.75 8.42
C VAL A 219 15.95 -3.50 8.92
N ARG A 220 15.76 -2.39 8.22
CA ARG A 220 16.46 -1.11 8.46
C ARG A 220 15.59 -0.06 9.14
N GLY A 221 14.27 -0.24 9.16
CA GLY A 221 13.35 0.69 9.81
C GLY A 221 11.95 0.14 9.96
N LEU A 222 11.27 0.60 10.99
CA LEU A 222 9.85 0.37 11.25
C LEU A 222 9.16 1.70 11.54
N ASP A 223 7.96 1.86 11.01
CA ASP A 223 7.02 2.93 11.36
C ASP A 223 5.59 2.42 11.13
N PHE A 224 4.59 3.23 11.39
CA PHE A 224 3.20 2.90 11.11
C PHE A 224 2.64 3.73 9.93
N SER A 225 1.67 3.16 9.22
CA SER A 225 0.97 3.83 8.13
C SER A 225 0.24 5.09 8.61
N PRO A 226 0.25 6.19 7.85
CA PRO A 226 -0.48 7.41 8.22
C PRO A 226 -2.00 7.25 8.13
N VAL A 227 -2.46 6.17 7.51
CA VAL A 227 -3.88 5.84 7.34
C VAL A 227 -4.15 4.40 7.74
N LYS A 228 -5.28 4.16 8.43
CA LYS A 228 -5.74 2.81 8.73
C LYS A 228 -6.20 2.08 7.46
N GLY A 229 -6.14 0.75 7.50
CA GLY A 229 -6.76 -0.11 6.49
C GLY A 229 -8.29 0.09 6.41
N PRO A 230 -8.94 -0.47 5.38
CA PRO A 230 -10.38 -0.26 5.13
C PRO A 230 -11.27 -0.62 6.32
N GLU A 231 -10.93 -1.70 7.04
CA GLU A 231 -11.69 -2.19 8.20
C GLU A 231 -11.29 -1.50 9.52
N GLY A 232 -10.31 -0.58 9.47
CA GLY A 232 -9.81 0.16 10.63
C GLY A 232 -8.57 -0.45 11.29
N ASN A 233 -7.92 -1.43 10.69
CA ASN A 233 -6.65 -1.97 11.18
C ASN A 233 -5.53 -0.94 11.10
N ILE A 234 -4.70 -0.88 12.14
CA ILE A 234 -3.39 -0.24 12.08
C ILE A 234 -2.49 -1.12 11.21
N GLU A 235 -1.79 -0.52 10.27
CA GLU A 235 -0.84 -1.18 9.38
C GLU A 235 0.54 -0.57 9.59
N TYR A 236 1.60 -1.36 9.42
CA TYR A 236 2.97 -0.93 9.68
C TYR A 236 3.80 -0.88 8.40
N LEU A 237 4.76 0.04 8.38
CA LEU A 237 5.74 0.22 7.32
C LEU A 237 7.04 -0.43 7.76
N MET A 238 7.51 -1.43 7.03
CA MET A 238 8.80 -2.09 7.28
C MET A 238 9.73 -1.82 6.10
N PHE A 239 10.81 -1.09 6.36
CA PHE A 239 11.89 -0.85 5.40
C PHE A 239 12.88 -2.01 5.44
N VAL A 240 13.10 -2.64 4.30
CA VAL A 240 14.03 -3.75 4.14
C VAL A 240 15.06 -3.44 3.06
N GLN A 241 16.26 -3.99 3.23
CA GLN A 241 17.33 -3.92 2.25
C GLN A 241 17.99 -5.29 2.11
N LYS A 242 18.15 -5.75 0.87
CA LYS A 242 18.84 -7.01 0.61
C LYS A 242 20.29 -6.94 1.10
N SER A 243 20.77 -7.99 1.74
CA SER A 243 22.08 -8.00 2.42
C SER A 243 22.65 -9.41 2.44
N ALA A 244 23.97 -9.51 2.29
CA ALA A 244 24.68 -10.78 2.49
C ALA A 244 24.67 -11.24 3.96
N GLU A 245 24.57 -10.29 4.89
CA GLU A 245 24.47 -10.51 6.34
C GLU A 245 23.20 -9.86 6.87
N PRO A 246 22.04 -10.55 6.77
CA PRO A 246 20.76 -10.00 7.21
C PRO A 246 20.73 -9.74 8.70
N ALA A 247 20.17 -8.58 9.09
CA ALA A 247 19.98 -8.18 10.47
C ALA A 247 18.56 -7.69 10.69
N VAL A 248 18.05 -7.85 11.90
CA VAL A 248 16.75 -7.32 12.35
C VAL A 248 16.95 -6.22 13.38
N LEU A 249 15.92 -5.41 13.56
CA LEU A 249 15.90 -4.42 14.63
C LEU A 249 15.61 -5.09 15.98
N ASP A 250 16.02 -4.44 17.06
CA ASP A 250 15.67 -4.86 18.41
C ASP A 250 14.15 -4.75 18.65
N ASP A 251 13.59 -5.68 19.41
CA ASP A 251 12.16 -5.72 19.71
C ASP A 251 11.64 -4.47 20.43
N SER A 252 12.50 -3.71 21.09
CA SER A 252 12.14 -2.43 21.69
C SER A 252 11.69 -1.40 20.64
N VAL A 253 12.23 -1.45 19.41
CA VAL A 253 11.81 -0.59 18.30
C VAL A 253 10.37 -0.93 17.90
N ALA A 254 10.06 -2.21 17.76
CA ALA A 254 8.70 -2.66 17.45
C ALA A 254 7.69 -2.19 18.53
N LYS A 255 8.05 -2.31 19.82
CA LYS A 255 7.19 -1.83 20.92
C LYS A 255 6.94 -0.32 20.84
N GLN A 256 7.98 0.49 20.63
CA GLN A 256 7.85 1.94 20.49
C GLN A 256 6.94 2.33 19.32
N VAL A 257 7.09 1.67 18.17
CA VAL A 257 6.26 1.93 16.99
C VAL A 257 4.80 1.54 17.23
N VAL A 258 4.56 0.42 17.90
CA VAL A 258 3.20 -0.02 18.26
C VAL A 258 2.57 0.96 19.24
N GLU A 259 3.24 1.37 20.31
CA GLU A 259 2.74 2.37 21.26
C GLU A 259 2.42 3.70 20.57
N ALA A 260 3.31 4.18 19.71
CA ALA A 260 3.10 5.42 18.95
C ALA A 260 1.90 5.32 18.00
N SER A 261 1.72 4.17 17.33
CA SER A 261 0.61 3.96 16.40
C SER A 261 -0.75 3.96 17.10
N HIS A 262 -0.86 3.27 18.24
CA HIS A 262 -2.08 3.24 19.03
C HIS A 262 -2.42 4.60 19.63
N SER A 263 -1.43 5.32 20.16
CA SER A 263 -1.64 6.67 20.70
C SER A 263 -2.05 7.70 19.62
N THR A 264 -1.64 7.48 18.38
CA THR A 264 -1.92 8.43 17.27
C THR A 264 -3.22 8.09 16.53
N LEU A 265 -3.55 6.81 16.38
CA LEU A 265 -4.61 6.36 15.47
C LEU A 265 -5.87 5.83 16.18
N ASP A 266 -5.85 5.53 17.47
CA ASP A 266 -7.00 4.96 18.19
C ASP A 266 -7.93 6.03 18.83
N HIS A 267 -8.12 7.14 18.14
CA HIS A 267 -9.05 8.20 18.55
C HIS A 267 -10.36 8.13 17.80
#